data_298212f0f3e430928f230b611bb19c54
#
_entry.id   298212f0f3e430928f230b611bb19c54
#
_cell.length_a   1.000
_cell.length_b   1.000
_cell.length_c   1.000
_cell.angle_alpha   90.00
_cell.angle_beta   90.00
_cell.angle_gamma   90.00
#
_symmetry.space_group_name_H-M   'P 1'
#
loop_
_entity.id
_entity.type
_entity.pdbx_description
1 polymer ?
#
loop_
_entity_poly.entity_id
_entity_poly.type
_entity_poly.pdbx_seq_one_letter_code
_entity_poly.pdbx_strand_id
1 'polypeptide(L)'
;SDKKQEGNHMADYSKMKPEEVRELIRKGEITIPTAGMCGGYAQANLVILPKTYADDFREFARKNPKPCPILEIMEGSPEVHDMGEGANLVTDIPKYFIYKNGVKVDEVTDASAYWEDDFVGFLIGCSFSFEEALLKEGIDVRHISMGCNVPMYKSNIQCQPAGVFEGPTVVSMRPMTPENAKKAYEITERYPNVHGCPVHMGDPAEIGIKDIAKPDYGDPVEIREGEIPVFWACGVTPQAAVENAKPPIVITHAPGHMFITD
;
A
#
# COMPACT_ATOMS: atom_id res chain seq x y z
N SER A 1 5.57 -40.66 -25.14
CA SER A 1 6.37 -39.74 -24.30
C SER A 1 5.44 -38.75 -23.64
N ASP A 2 4.99 -39.10 -22.45
CA ASP A 2 4.08 -38.29 -21.61
C ASP A 2 4.87 -37.15 -21.00
N LYS A 3 4.70 -35.94 -21.52
CA LYS A 3 5.02 -34.74 -20.76
C LYS A 3 3.87 -34.51 -19.80
N LYS A 4 4.06 -34.95 -18.54
CA LYS A 4 3.26 -34.48 -17.42
C LYS A 4 3.37 -32.96 -17.36
N GLN A 5 2.28 -32.27 -17.67
CA GLN A 5 2.08 -30.91 -17.23
C GLN A 5 2.01 -30.96 -15.71
N GLU A 6 3.09 -30.61 -15.06
CA GLU A 6 3.06 -30.22 -13.65
C GLU A 6 2.28 -28.91 -13.60
N GLY A 7 0.98 -29.00 -13.35
CA GLY A 7 0.15 -27.88 -12.97
C GLY A 7 0.70 -27.32 -11.68
N ASN A 8 1.26 -26.14 -11.77
CA ASN A 8 1.70 -25.38 -10.62
C ASN A 8 0.44 -25.05 -9.80
N HIS A 9 0.12 -25.92 -8.84
CA HIS A 9 -0.90 -25.64 -7.85
C HIS A 9 -0.39 -24.50 -6.97
N MET A 10 -0.66 -23.25 -7.39
CA MET A 10 -0.55 -22.12 -6.48
C MET A 10 -1.47 -22.43 -5.29
N ALA A 11 -0.87 -22.54 -4.10
CA ALA A 11 -1.64 -22.73 -2.90
C ALA A 11 -2.64 -21.58 -2.75
N ASP A 12 -3.90 -21.91 -2.46
CA ASP A 12 -4.95 -20.92 -2.27
C ASP A 12 -4.88 -20.36 -0.84
N TYR A 13 -4.23 -19.19 -0.72
CA TYR A 13 -4.11 -18.48 0.54
C TYR A 13 -5.33 -17.61 0.87
N SER A 14 -6.32 -17.53 -0.02
CA SER A 14 -7.46 -16.61 0.12
C SER A 14 -8.35 -16.93 1.32
N LYS A 15 -8.42 -18.19 1.72
CA LYS A 15 -9.26 -18.67 2.82
C LYS A 15 -8.48 -18.93 4.11
N MET A 16 -7.17 -18.74 4.10
CA MET A 16 -6.34 -18.93 5.28
C MET A 16 -6.50 -17.76 6.25
N LYS A 17 -6.24 -18.02 7.53
CA LYS A 17 -6.21 -16.96 8.54
C LYS A 17 -4.91 -16.18 8.48
N PRO A 18 -4.93 -14.89 8.84
CA PRO A 18 -3.74 -14.03 8.83
C PRO A 18 -2.55 -14.63 9.60
N GLU A 19 -2.76 -15.16 10.81
CA GLU A 19 -1.68 -15.74 11.60
C GLU A 19 -1.00 -16.94 10.92
N GLU A 20 -1.78 -17.76 10.21
CA GLU A 20 -1.25 -18.92 9.48
C GLU A 20 -0.38 -18.47 8.30
N VAL A 21 -0.83 -17.47 7.55
CA VAL A 21 -0.09 -16.91 6.41
C VAL A 21 1.17 -16.19 6.91
N ARG A 22 1.08 -15.39 7.97
CA ARG A 22 2.25 -14.74 8.57
C ARG A 22 3.29 -15.76 9.06
N GLU A 23 2.87 -16.89 9.60
CA GLU A 23 3.80 -17.96 9.99
C GLU A 23 4.55 -18.54 8.78
N LEU A 24 3.86 -18.80 7.67
CA LEU A 24 4.47 -19.27 6.41
C LEU A 24 5.44 -18.23 5.83
N ILE A 25 5.09 -16.96 5.92
CA ILE A 25 5.97 -15.86 5.53
C ILE A 25 7.24 -15.85 6.37
N ARG A 26 7.09 -15.95 7.70
CA ARG A 26 8.22 -15.98 8.64
C ARG A 26 9.18 -17.14 8.38
N LYS A 27 8.65 -18.29 7.96
CA LYS A 27 9.45 -19.47 7.58
C LYS A 27 10.09 -19.35 6.20
N GLY A 28 9.79 -18.31 5.44
CA GLY A 28 10.29 -18.13 4.08
C GLY A 28 9.58 -18.98 3.02
N GLU A 29 8.43 -19.56 3.35
CA GLU A 29 7.62 -20.36 2.43
C GLU A 29 6.73 -19.53 1.52
N ILE A 30 6.40 -18.29 1.93
CA ILE A 30 5.68 -17.29 1.12
C ILE A 30 6.59 -16.09 0.91
N THR A 31 6.96 -15.82 -0.35
CA THR A 31 7.81 -14.71 -0.77
C THR A 31 7.21 -13.93 -1.94
N ILE A 32 5.94 -14.15 -2.24
CA ILE A 32 5.19 -13.58 -3.36
C ILE A 32 4.28 -12.43 -2.91
N PRO A 33 3.76 -11.61 -3.84
CA PRO A 33 2.79 -10.55 -3.52
C PRO A 33 1.56 -11.09 -2.79
N THR A 34 1.03 -10.28 -1.89
CA THR A 34 -0.03 -10.68 -0.94
C THR A 34 -1.46 -10.41 -1.43
N ALA A 35 -1.63 -9.80 -2.60
CA ALA A 35 -2.97 -9.53 -3.15
C ALA A 35 -3.81 -10.81 -3.21
N GLY A 36 -5.04 -10.76 -2.68
CA GLY A 36 -5.95 -11.89 -2.65
C GLY A 36 -5.75 -12.88 -1.51
N MET A 37 -4.72 -12.71 -0.68
CA MET A 37 -4.54 -13.55 0.51
C MET A 37 -5.46 -13.11 1.65
N CYS A 38 -5.90 -14.06 2.46
CA CYS A 38 -6.73 -13.82 3.66
C CYS A 38 -7.93 -12.90 3.37
N GLY A 39 -8.85 -13.37 2.54
CA GLY A 39 -10.06 -12.61 2.17
C GLY A 39 -10.81 -12.09 3.39
N GLY A 40 -11.21 -10.81 3.35
CA GLY A 40 -11.91 -10.14 4.45
C GLY A 40 -11.00 -9.48 5.49
N TYR A 41 -9.70 -9.68 5.41
CA TYR A 41 -8.72 -9.04 6.31
C TYR A 41 -7.96 -7.93 5.60
N ALA A 42 -7.75 -6.82 6.32
CA ALA A 42 -7.01 -5.69 5.79
C ALA A 42 -5.52 -6.01 5.62
N GLN A 43 -4.88 -5.34 4.67
CA GLN A 43 -3.43 -5.38 4.48
C GLN A 43 -2.85 -3.99 4.71
N ALA A 44 -1.61 -3.91 5.13
CA ALA A 44 -0.98 -2.66 5.52
C ALA A 44 0.37 -2.45 4.84
N ASN A 45 0.66 -1.18 4.54
CA ASN A 45 1.97 -0.70 4.16
C ASN A 45 2.89 -0.62 5.38
N LEU A 46 4.19 -0.75 5.19
CA LEU A 46 5.19 -0.63 6.24
C LEU A 46 6.17 0.50 5.95
N VAL A 47 6.46 1.30 6.98
CA VAL A 47 7.60 2.20 7.04
C VAL A 47 8.28 2.03 8.40
N ILE A 48 9.58 1.77 8.41
CA ILE A 48 10.42 1.74 9.62
C ILE A 48 11.49 2.83 9.50
N LEU A 49 11.60 3.67 10.51
CA LEU A 49 12.49 4.82 10.56
C LEU A 49 13.28 4.87 11.87
N PRO A 50 14.49 5.44 11.87
CA PRO A 50 15.15 5.82 13.11
C PRO A 50 14.29 6.82 13.90
N LYS A 51 14.36 6.76 15.22
CA LYS A 51 13.57 7.61 16.13
C LYS A 51 13.69 9.11 15.81
N THR A 52 14.89 9.57 15.40
CA THR A 52 15.13 10.97 15.04
C THR A 52 14.27 11.48 13.90
N TYR A 53 13.76 10.58 13.04
CA TYR A 53 12.85 10.90 11.94
C TYR A 53 11.40 10.54 12.23
N ALA A 54 11.18 9.63 13.17
CA ALA A 54 9.85 9.06 13.44
C ALA A 54 8.84 10.09 13.94
N ASP A 55 9.25 11.04 14.79
CA ASP A 55 8.34 12.05 15.33
C ASP A 55 7.82 12.99 14.22
N ASP A 56 8.70 13.41 13.31
CA ASP A 56 8.31 14.22 12.15
C ASP A 56 7.42 13.43 11.18
N PHE A 57 7.70 12.15 10.98
CA PHE A 57 6.87 11.30 10.13
C PHE A 57 5.48 11.08 10.75
N ARG A 58 5.41 10.87 12.05
CA ARG A 58 4.13 10.78 12.79
C ARG A 58 3.30 12.04 12.58
N GLU A 59 3.91 13.21 12.71
CA GLU A 59 3.24 14.51 12.50
C GLU A 59 2.82 14.70 11.04
N PHE A 60 3.67 14.29 10.08
CA PHE A 60 3.33 14.29 8.66
C PHE A 60 2.08 13.44 8.39
N ALA A 61 2.02 12.23 8.92
CA ALA A 61 0.86 11.36 8.79
C ALA A 61 -0.39 11.95 9.46
N ARG A 62 -0.24 12.55 10.64
CA ARG A 62 -1.35 13.21 11.33
C ARG A 62 -1.95 14.37 10.52
N LYS A 63 -1.11 15.16 9.85
CA LYS A 63 -1.52 16.27 8.99
C LYS A 63 -2.09 15.80 7.65
N ASN A 64 -1.78 14.60 7.22
CA ASN A 64 -2.17 14.04 5.92
C ASN A 64 -2.86 12.67 6.09
N PRO A 65 -4.00 12.62 6.80
CA PRO A 65 -4.60 11.35 7.20
C PRO A 65 -5.17 10.53 6.03
N LYS A 66 -5.55 11.15 4.91
CA LYS A 66 -6.04 10.42 3.74
C LYS A 66 -4.97 9.58 3.07
N PRO A 67 -3.81 10.13 2.65
CA PRO A 67 -2.75 9.32 2.07
C PRO A 67 -1.99 8.48 3.09
N CYS A 68 -1.98 8.89 4.38
CA CYS A 68 -1.18 8.26 5.43
C CYS A 68 -2.05 7.83 6.63
N PRO A 69 -3.03 6.93 6.45
CA PRO A 69 -3.85 6.45 7.56
C PRO A 69 -3.06 5.46 8.43
N ILE A 70 -2.51 5.93 9.57
CA ILE A 70 -1.74 5.08 10.47
C ILE A 70 -2.66 4.12 11.22
N LEU A 71 -2.33 2.84 11.18
CA LEU A 71 -3.05 1.76 11.88
C LEU A 71 -2.42 1.43 13.22
N GLU A 72 -1.09 1.35 13.27
CA GLU A 72 -0.34 1.07 14.50
C GLU A 72 1.08 1.62 14.41
N ILE A 73 1.64 2.03 15.55
CA ILE A 73 3.03 2.49 15.67
C ILE A 73 3.74 1.60 16.68
N MET A 74 4.87 1.03 16.29
CA MET A 74 5.71 0.17 17.12
C MET A 74 7.02 0.89 17.45
N GLU A 75 7.25 1.18 18.73
CA GLU A 75 8.44 1.89 19.19
C GLU A 75 9.39 0.94 19.94
N GLY A 76 10.66 0.91 19.53
CA GLY A 76 11.73 0.17 20.21
C GLY A 76 11.68 -1.35 20.08
N SER A 77 10.63 -1.89 19.48
CA SER A 77 10.45 -3.32 19.21
C SER A 77 9.68 -3.51 17.90
N PRO A 78 10.02 -4.51 17.09
CA PRO A 78 9.28 -4.84 15.88
C PRO A 78 8.01 -5.66 16.15
N GLU A 79 7.67 -5.92 17.42
CA GLU A 79 6.48 -6.68 17.80
C GLU A 79 5.20 -5.89 17.52
N VAL A 80 4.24 -6.54 16.86
CA VAL A 80 2.92 -5.99 16.55
C VAL A 80 1.94 -6.40 17.65
N HIS A 81 1.04 -5.50 18.04
CA HIS A 81 0.04 -5.74 19.09
C HIS A 81 -1.39 -5.72 18.54
N ASP A 82 -1.85 -4.56 18.06
CA ASP A 82 -3.25 -4.37 17.68
C ASP A 82 -3.60 -4.95 16.31
N MET A 83 -2.70 -4.77 15.33
CA MET A 83 -2.95 -5.19 13.95
C MET A 83 -2.58 -6.65 13.66
N GLY A 84 -1.96 -7.33 14.61
CA GLY A 84 -1.56 -8.72 14.46
C GLY A 84 -0.85 -9.20 15.71
N GLU A 85 -1.60 -9.66 16.72
CA GLU A 85 -1.01 -10.11 17.98
C GLU A 85 0.07 -11.16 17.77
N GLY A 86 1.24 -10.94 18.36
CA GLY A 86 2.38 -11.83 18.23
C GLY A 86 3.11 -11.78 16.89
N ALA A 87 2.69 -10.92 15.97
CA ALA A 87 3.38 -10.73 14.71
C ALA A 87 4.64 -9.86 14.87
N ASN A 88 5.54 -9.94 13.92
CA ASN A 88 6.79 -9.22 13.92
C ASN A 88 6.99 -8.49 12.57
N LEU A 89 7.23 -7.19 12.62
CA LEU A 89 7.35 -6.34 11.43
C LEU A 89 8.48 -6.76 10.50
N VAL A 90 9.59 -7.27 11.05
CA VAL A 90 10.80 -7.54 10.24
C VAL A 90 10.90 -8.97 9.72
N THR A 91 9.93 -9.83 10.07
CA THR A 91 9.91 -11.24 9.62
C THR A 91 8.60 -11.64 8.93
N ASP A 92 7.49 -10.92 9.17
CA ASP A 92 6.15 -11.35 8.80
C ASP A 92 5.59 -10.64 7.56
N ILE A 93 6.45 -10.04 6.75
CA ILE A 93 6.18 -9.46 5.43
C ILE A 93 7.02 -10.22 4.39
N PRO A 94 6.44 -10.59 3.23
CA PRO A 94 7.14 -11.50 2.31
C PRO A 94 8.41 -10.93 1.69
N LYS A 95 8.50 -9.61 1.55
CA LYS A 95 9.66 -8.94 0.97
C LYS A 95 9.78 -7.50 1.45
N TYR A 96 11.01 -7.09 1.72
CA TYR A 96 11.36 -5.75 2.19
C TYR A 96 12.33 -5.07 1.25
N PHE A 97 12.20 -3.74 1.14
CA PHE A 97 13.21 -2.88 0.53
C PHE A 97 13.95 -2.12 1.62
N ILE A 98 15.27 -2.06 1.50
CA ILE A 98 16.15 -1.33 2.42
C ILE A 98 16.72 -0.15 1.67
N TYR A 99 16.53 1.06 2.22
CA TYR A 99 17.07 2.31 1.67
C TYR A 99 18.11 2.90 2.61
N LYS A 100 19.18 3.42 2.04
CA LYS A 100 20.17 4.23 2.76
C LYS A 100 20.37 5.54 2.01
N ASN A 101 20.15 6.67 2.70
CA ASN A 101 20.27 8.01 2.12
C ASN A 101 19.45 8.19 0.83
N GLY A 102 18.25 7.62 0.79
CA GLY A 102 17.31 7.70 -0.33
C GLY A 102 17.58 6.73 -1.48
N VAL A 103 18.55 5.83 -1.35
CA VAL A 103 18.90 4.84 -2.37
C VAL A 103 18.58 3.43 -1.88
N LYS A 104 17.86 2.64 -2.68
CA LYS A 104 17.63 1.24 -2.38
C LYS A 104 18.95 0.46 -2.47
N VAL A 105 19.37 -0.12 -1.34
CA VAL A 105 20.65 -0.84 -1.23
C VAL A 105 20.46 -2.34 -1.08
N ASP A 106 19.28 -2.82 -0.69
CA ASP A 106 19.03 -4.23 -0.49
C ASP A 106 17.54 -4.58 -0.67
N GLU A 107 17.28 -5.83 -0.95
CA GLU A 107 15.96 -6.43 -1.07
C GLU A 107 16.01 -7.79 -0.36
N VAL A 108 15.24 -7.95 0.71
CA VAL A 108 15.33 -9.11 1.60
C VAL A 108 13.96 -9.68 1.92
N THR A 109 13.92 -10.96 2.27
CA THR A 109 12.70 -11.63 2.77
C THR A 109 12.62 -11.62 4.30
N ASP A 110 13.72 -11.29 4.98
CA ASP A 110 13.83 -11.13 6.43
C ASP A 110 14.69 -9.88 6.70
N ALA A 111 14.12 -8.89 7.36
CA ALA A 111 14.78 -7.62 7.64
C ALA A 111 15.36 -7.54 9.06
N SER A 112 15.41 -8.64 9.81
CA SER A 112 15.86 -8.66 11.21
C SER A 112 17.27 -8.11 11.39
N ALA A 113 18.17 -8.34 10.42
CA ALA A 113 19.55 -7.86 10.48
C ALA A 113 19.68 -6.34 10.41
N TYR A 114 18.65 -5.64 9.95
CA TYR A 114 18.62 -4.18 9.81
C TYR A 114 17.93 -3.45 10.96
N TRP A 115 17.21 -4.18 11.82
CA TRP A 115 16.52 -3.57 12.95
C TRP A 115 17.50 -3.08 14.01
N GLU A 116 17.27 -1.87 14.54
CA GLU A 116 18.00 -1.29 15.67
C GLU A 116 17.01 -0.86 16.76
N ASP A 117 17.46 -0.82 18.01
CA ASP A 117 16.59 -0.62 19.19
C ASP A 117 15.89 0.74 19.24
N ASP A 118 16.41 1.74 18.53
CA ASP A 118 15.81 3.08 18.44
C ASP A 118 14.84 3.23 17.24
N PHE A 119 14.59 2.15 16.50
CA PHE A 119 13.70 2.20 15.34
C PHE A 119 12.23 2.25 15.74
N VAL A 120 11.45 2.91 14.90
CA VAL A 120 9.99 3.02 15.01
C VAL A 120 9.36 2.51 13.73
N GLY A 121 8.43 1.57 13.87
CA GLY A 121 7.67 1.02 12.75
C GLY A 121 6.27 1.62 12.67
N PHE A 122 5.81 1.84 11.45
CA PHE A 122 4.47 2.35 11.13
C PHE A 122 3.76 1.39 10.19
N LEU A 123 2.60 0.89 10.61
CA LEU A 123 1.67 0.21 9.71
C LEU A 123 0.64 1.21 9.22
N ILE A 124 0.47 1.28 7.90
CA ILE A 124 -0.35 2.29 7.22
C ILE A 124 -1.37 1.56 6.34
N GLY A 125 -2.62 2.01 6.33
CA GLY A 125 -3.70 1.41 5.57
C GLY A 125 -3.40 1.31 4.07
N CYS A 126 -3.94 0.26 3.43
CA CYS A 126 -3.74 -0.06 2.02
C CYS A 126 -5.08 -0.20 1.30
N SER A 127 -5.15 0.28 0.06
CA SER A 127 -6.36 0.26 -0.77
C SER A 127 -6.89 -1.13 -1.12
N PHE A 128 -6.11 -2.20 -0.94
CA PHE A 128 -6.60 -3.57 -1.17
C PHE A 128 -7.85 -3.89 -0.38
N SER A 129 -8.01 -3.27 0.80
CA SER A 129 -9.16 -3.50 1.66
C SER A 129 -10.47 -2.96 1.08
N PHE A 130 -10.47 -1.77 0.46
CA PHE A 130 -11.70 -1.24 -0.12
C PHE A 130 -12.01 -1.80 -1.52
N GLU A 131 -11.01 -2.28 -2.25
CA GLU A 131 -11.22 -2.87 -3.57
C GLU A 131 -12.14 -4.10 -3.50
N GLU A 132 -11.99 -4.93 -2.48
CA GLU A 132 -12.90 -6.05 -2.24
C GLU A 132 -14.34 -5.59 -2.04
N ALA A 133 -14.54 -4.50 -1.30
CA ALA A 133 -15.87 -3.92 -1.10
C ALA A 133 -16.49 -3.40 -2.40
N LEU A 134 -15.69 -2.79 -3.28
CA LEU A 134 -16.14 -2.37 -4.61
C LEU A 134 -16.58 -3.57 -5.47
N LEU A 135 -15.77 -4.63 -5.48
CA LEU A 135 -16.05 -5.85 -6.25
C LEU A 135 -17.35 -6.53 -5.78
N LYS A 136 -17.59 -6.58 -4.47
CA LYS A 136 -18.83 -7.13 -3.89
C LYS A 136 -20.09 -6.40 -4.37
N GLU A 137 -19.99 -5.10 -4.62
CA GLU A 137 -21.09 -4.28 -5.15
C GLU A 137 -21.18 -4.30 -6.68
N GLY A 138 -20.41 -5.17 -7.35
CA GLY A 138 -20.42 -5.33 -8.79
C GLY A 138 -19.71 -4.22 -9.56
N ILE A 139 -18.88 -3.42 -8.89
CA ILE A 139 -18.07 -2.38 -9.53
C ILE A 139 -16.78 -3.01 -10.04
N ASP A 140 -16.53 -2.90 -11.34
CA ASP A 140 -15.28 -3.36 -11.96
C ASP A 140 -14.10 -2.52 -11.45
N VAL A 141 -13.05 -3.22 -10.99
CA VAL A 141 -11.77 -2.61 -10.66
C VAL A 141 -10.83 -2.92 -11.82
N ARG A 142 -10.62 -1.93 -12.69
CA ARG A 142 -10.03 -2.13 -14.02
C ARG A 142 -8.66 -2.79 -14.00
N HIS A 143 -7.75 -2.38 -13.14
CA HIS A 143 -6.43 -3.00 -13.10
C HIS A 143 -6.48 -4.48 -12.67
N ILE A 144 -7.46 -4.86 -11.84
CA ILE A 144 -7.66 -6.28 -11.48
C ILE A 144 -8.15 -7.05 -12.70
N SER A 145 -9.16 -6.56 -13.41
CA SER A 145 -9.70 -7.23 -14.59
C SER A 145 -8.70 -7.26 -15.76
N MET A 146 -7.78 -6.31 -15.84
CA MET A 146 -6.68 -6.30 -16.82
C MET A 146 -5.45 -7.09 -16.38
N GLY A 147 -5.39 -7.54 -15.12
CA GLY A 147 -4.24 -8.30 -14.58
C GLY A 147 -2.97 -7.48 -14.44
N CYS A 148 -3.06 -6.20 -14.12
CA CYS A 148 -1.92 -5.31 -13.96
C CYS A 148 -1.99 -4.53 -12.64
N ASN A 149 -0.99 -3.70 -12.37
CA ASN A 149 -0.93 -2.86 -11.18
C ASN A 149 -1.75 -1.59 -11.37
N VAL A 150 -2.38 -1.11 -10.29
CA VAL A 150 -3.13 0.15 -10.31
C VAL A 150 -2.24 1.29 -10.76
N PRO A 151 -2.70 2.13 -11.70
CA PRO A 151 -1.95 3.33 -12.10
C PRO A 151 -1.98 4.37 -10.99
N MET A 152 -0.82 4.98 -10.74
CA MET A 152 -0.63 6.00 -9.71
C MET A 152 0.07 7.21 -10.30
N TYR A 153 -0.34 8.39 -9.85
CA TYR A 153 0.10 9.67 -10.40
C TYR A 153 0.48 10.63 -9.27
N LYS A 154 1.56 11.37 -9.46
CA LYS A 154 1.86 12.54 -8.65
C LYS A 154 0.88 13.66 -9.02
N SER A 155 0.11 14.12 -8.05
CA SER A 155 -0.85 15.21 -8.23
C SER A 155 -0.26 16.58 -7.86
N ASN A 156 -1.02 17.65 -8.10
CA ASN A 156 -0.69 18.98 -7.61
C ASN A 156 -1.24 19.26 -6.20
N ILE A 157 -1.88 18.29 -5.58
CA ILE A 157 -2.38 18.39 -4.20
C ILE A 157 -1.18 18.19 -3.28
N GLN A 158 -0.66 19.28 -2.71
CA GLN A 158 0.49 19.21 -1.82
C GLN A 158 0.09 18.69 -0.45
N CYS A 159 0.89 17.78 0.09
CA CYS A 159 0.79 17.38 1.50
C CYS A 159 1.18 18.54 2.41
N GLN A 160 0.62 18.58 3.60
CA GLN A 160 1.07 19.50 4.66
C GLN A 160 2.43 18.99 5.15
N PRO A 161 3.51 19.80 5.07
CA PRO A 161 4.83 19.36 5.47
C PRO A 161 4.98 19.21 6.98
N ALA A 162 5.87 18.33 7.39
CA ALA A 162 6.31 18.19 8.78
C ALA A 162 7.79 17.80 8.82
N GLY A 163 8.63 18.64 9.41
CA GLY A 163 10.08 18.44 9.41
C GLY A 163 10.62 18.29 7.98
N VAL A 164 11.32 17.20 7.74
CA VAL A 164 11.91 16.89 6.42
C VAL A 164 10.93 16.21 5.46
N PHE A 165 9.73 15.87 5.93
CA PHE A 165 8.73 15.19 5.10
C PHE A 165 7.82 16.19 4.40
N GLU A 166 7.81 16.12 3.09
CA GLU A 166 7.01 16.95 2.21
C GLU A 166 6.80 16.26 0.86
N GLY A 167 5.94 16.78 0.04
CA GLY A 167 5.75 16.33 -1.32
C GLY A 167 4.29 16.33 -1.76
N PRO A 168 4.04 15.93 -3.01
CA PRO A 168 2.70 15.84 -3.54
C PRO A 168 1.97 14.62 -2.98
N THR A 169 0.64 14.70 -2.90
CA THR A 169 -0.20 13.53 -2.73
C THR A 169 -0.13 12.69 -4.00
N VAL A 170 0.29 11.44 -3.88
CA VAL A 170 0.17 10.45 -4.95
C VAL A 170 -1.25 9.92 -4.94
N VAL A 171 -1.87 9.82 -6.11
CA VAL A 171 -3.23 9.30 -6.26
C VAL A 171 -3.25 8.05 -7.11
N SER A 172 -4.09 7.09 -6.73
CA SER A 172 -4.40 5.92 -7.56
C SER A 172 -5.65 6.19 -8.38
N MET A 173 -5.74 5.65 -9.59
CA MET A 173 -6.87 5.90 -10.48
C MET A 173 -7.59 4.61 -10.84
N ARG A 174 -8.92 4.66 -10.77
CA ARG A 174 -9.81 3.58 -11.20
C ARG A 174 -10.91 4.16 -12.07
N PRO A 175 -10.97 3.79 -13.37
CA PRO A 175 -12.02 4.29 -14.25
C PRO A 175 -13.33 3.59 -13.96
N MET A 176 -14.42 4.33 -14.01
CA MET A 176 -15.77 3.81 -13.83
C MET A 176 -16.81 4.76 -14.40
N THR A 177 -18.03 4.25 -14.64
CA THR A 177 -19.14 5.09 -15.06
C THR A 177 -19.47 6.12 -13.97
N PRO A 178 -20.08 7.27 -14.31
CA PRO A 178 -20.50 8.26 -13.30
C PRO A 178 -21.39 7.67 -12.20
N GLU A 179 -22.26 6.72 -12.54
CA GLU A 179 -23.10 6.02 -11.59
C GLU A 179 -22.28 5.17 -10.61
N ASN A 180 -21.33 4.38 -11.13
CA ASN A 180 -20.43 3.58 -10.29
C ASN A 180 -19.47 4.45 -9.48
N ALA A 181 -19.03 5.58 -10.02
CA ALA A 181 -18.20 6.54 -9.30
C ALA A 181 -18.91 7.07 -8.04
N LYS A 182 -20.20 7.37 -8.14
CA LYS A 182 -21.01 7.78 -6.99
C LYS A 182 -21.12 6.68 -5.95
N LYS A 183 -21.38 5.43 -6.38
CA LYS A 183 -21.44 4.27 -5.49
C LYS A 183 -20.08 4.03 -4.81
N ALA A 184 -19.00 4.10 -5.58
CA ALA A 184 -17.64 3.93 -5.05
C ALA A 184 -17.30 4.99 -4.01
N TYR A 185 -17.71 6.23 -4.21
CA TYR A 185 -17.58 7.30 -3.22
C TYR A 185 -18.27 6.93 -1.91
N GLU A 186 -19.53 6.53 -1.96
CA GLU A 186 -20.33 6.16 -0.77
C GLU A 186 -19.75 4.94 -0.05
N ILE A 187 -19.26 3.95 -0.80
CA ILE A 187 -18.65 2.75 -0.24
C ILE A 187 -17.35 3.08 0.48
N THR A 188 -16.43 3.78 -0.20
CA THR A 188 -15.07 4.03 0.33
C THR A 188 -15.04 5.10 1.42
N GLU A 189 -16.03 5.97 1.49
CA GLU A 189 -16.21 6.92 2.60
C GLU A 189 -16.26 6.22 3.96
N ARG A 190 -16.72 4.97 4.00
CA ARG A 190 -16.80 4.15 5.21
C ARG A 190 -15.45 3.56 5.66
N TYR A 191 -14.40 3.76 4.86
CA TYR A 191 -13.07 3.20 5.10
C TYR A 191 -12.01 4.29 5.29
N PRO A 192 -12.15 5.20 6.28
CA PRO A 192 -11.18 6.29 6.48
C PRO A 192 -9.76 5.78 6.79
N ASN A 193 -9.64 4.57 7.38
CA ASN A 193 -8.35 3.95 7.71
C ASN A 193 -7.66 3.32 6.49
N VAL A 194 -8.30 3.32 5.32
CA VAL A 194 -7.76 2.82 4.06
C VAL A 194 -8.02 3.82 2.94
N HIS A 195 -7.71 5.08 3.18
CA HIS A 195 -7.75 6.24 2.28
C HIS A 195 -9.11 6.93 2.11
N GLY A 196 -10.20 6.41 2.67
CA GLY A 196 -11.52 7.08 2.61
C GLY A 196 -12.08 7.22 1.20
N CYS A 197 -12.89 8.25 0.99
CA CYS A 197 -13.51 8.54 -0.31
C CYS A 197 -12.51 9.12 -1.33
N PRO A 198 -12.85 9.10 -2.63
CA PRO A 198 -12.01 9.72 -3.67
C PRO A 198 -11.70 11.19 -3.38
N VAL A 199 -10.50 11.63 -3.77
CA VAL A 199 -10.08 13.03 -3.67
C VAL A 199 -10.45 13.84 -4.93
N HIS A 200 -10.65 13.15 -6.05
CA HIS A 200 -11.04 13.79 -7.32
C HIS A 200 -11.76 12.78 -8.22
N MET A 201 -12.73 13.27 -8.99
CA MET A 201 -13.43 12.51 -10.03
C MET A 201 -13.55 13.40 -11.27
N GLY A 202 -13.13 12.88 -12.42
CA GLY A 202 -13.20 13.58 -13.70
C GLY A 202 -11.85 14.03 -14.25
N ASP A 203 -11.78 15.25 -14.77
CA ASP A 203 -10.62 15.75 -15.53
C ASP A 203 -9.30 15.65 -14.74
N PRO A 204 -8.35 14.83 -15.19
CA PRO A 204 -7.05 14.68 -14.52
C PRO A 204 -6.21 15.97 -14.52
N ALA A 205 -6.42 16.85 -15.49
CA ALA A 205 -5.69 18.12 -15.57
C ALA A 205 -5.96 19.02 -14.36
N GLU A 206 -7.13 18.94 -13.76
CA GLU A 206 -7.51 19.73 -12.57
C GLU A 206 -6.65 19.40 -11.35
N ILE A 207 -6.08 18.20 -11.29
CA ILE A 207 -5.15 17.78 -10.23
C ILE A 207 -3.71 17.62 -10.74
N GLY A 208 -3.37 18.28 -11.85
CA GLY A 208 -2.00 18.39 -12.36
C GLY A 208 -1.48 17.17 -13.11
N ILE A 209 -2.33 16.23 -13.49
CA ILE A 209 -1.95 15.06 -14.28
C ILE A 209 -1.99 15.44 -15.76
N LYS A 210 -0.84 15.45 -16.41
CA LYS A 210 -0.69 15.89 -17.80
C LYS A 210 -1.10 14.82 -18.80
N ASP A 211 -0.77 13.55 -18.52
CA ASP A 211 -1.05 12.42 -19.40
C ASP A 211 -1.43 11.19 -18.57
N ILE A 212 -2.73 10.89 -18.58
CA ILE A 212 -3.27 9.76 -17.82
C ILE A 212 -2.80 8.40 -18.37
N ALA A 213 -2.30 8.36 -19.59
CA ALA A 213 -1.74 7.15 -20.19
C ALA A 213 -0.30 6.86 -19.71
N LYS A 214 0.31 7.80 -18.99
CA LYS A 214 1.69 7.69 -18.48
C LYS A 214 1.70 7.85 -16.95
N PRO A 215 1.32 6.82 -16.20
CA PRO A 215 1.38 6.88 -14.74
C PRO A 215 2.83 6.98 -14.25
N ASP A 216 3.02 7.64 -13.10
CA ASP A 216 4.33 7.72 -12.43
C ASP A 216 4.70 6.37 -11.80
N TYR A 217 3.69 5.60 -11.35
CA TYR A 217 3.85 4.26 -10.78
C TYR A 217 2.74 3.35 -11.31
N GLY A 218 2.97 2.05 -11.28
CA GLY A 218 2.00 1.07 -11.76
C GLY A 218 1.89 1.06 -13.29
N ASP A 219 0.78 0.54 -13.78
CA ASP A 219 0.55 0.33 -15.20
C ASP A 219 -0.63 1.18 -15.71
N PRO A 220 -0.61 1.65 -16.97
CA PRO A 220 -1.76 2.34 -17.54
C PRO A 220 -2.94 1.37 -17.69
N VAL A 221 -4.15 1.87 -17.48
CA VAL A 221 -5.38 1.10 -17.70
C VAL A 221 -6.27 1.79 -18.72
N GLU A 222 -7.08 0.99 -19.39
CA GLU A 222 -8.07 1.44 -20.35
C GLU A 222 -9.17 2.25 -19.66
N ILE A 223 -9.52 3.41 -20.24
CA ILE A 223 -10.71 4.19 -19.88
C ILE A 223 -11.69 4.04 -21.03
N ARG A 224 -12.81 3.38 -20.79
CA ARG A 224 -13.82 3.11 -21.81
C ARG A 224 -14.75 4.28 -22.02
N GLU A 225 -15.45 4.29 -23.16
CA GLU A 225 -16.48 5.28 -23.44
C GLU A 225 -17.52 5.34 -22.32
N GLY A 226 -17.86 6.55 -21.88
CA GLY A 226 -18.83 6.78 -20.80
C GLY A 226 -18.24 6.64 -19.39
N GLU A 227 -16.96 6.31 -19.27
CA GLU A 227 -16.26 6.24 -17.98
C GLU A 227 -15.52 7.53 -17.67
N ILE A 228 -15.39 7.81 -16.39
CA ILE A 228 -14.56 8.90 -15.86
C ILE A 228 -13.45 8.31 -14.98
N PRO A 229 -12.28 8.97 -14.91
CA PRO A 229 -11.27 8.57 -13.95
C PRO A 229 -11.67 9.01 -12.53
N VAL A 230 -11.50 8.10 -11.59
CA VAL A 230 -11.76 8.33 -10.16
C VAL A 230 -10.45 8.13 -9.39
N PHE A 231 -10.09 9.11 -8.56
CA PHE A 231 -8.79 9.17 -7.92
C PHE A 231 -8.91 9.08 -6.39
N TRP A 232 -8.13 8.19 -5.79
CA TRP A 232 -7.99 8.06 -4.34
C TRP A 232 -6.58 8.45 -3.92
N ALA A 233 -6.45 9.00 -2.71
CA ALA A 233 -5.13 9.13 -2.09
C ALA A 233 -4.48 7.75 -1.98
N CYS A 234 -3.17 7.66 -2.16
CA CYS A 234 -2.45 6.40 -2.26
C CYS A 234 -1.34 6.28 -1.22
N GLY A 235 -1.14 5.06 -0.71
CA GLY A 235 -0.09 4.71 0.25
C GLY A 235 1.35 4.85 -0.28
N VAL A 236 1.54 5.09 -1.57
CA VAL A 236 2.83 5.48 -2.14
C VAL A 236 3.22 6.90 -1.71
N THR A 237 2.27 7.75 -1.33
CA THR A 237 2.55 9.11 -0.83
C THR A 237 3.53 9.14 0.33
N PRO A 238 3.31 8.40 1.44
CA PRO A 238 4.28 8.36 2.53
C PRO A 238 5.61 7.76 2.13
N GLN A 239 5.64 6.75 1.28
CA GLN A 239 6.89 6.17 0.77
C GLN A 239 7.68 7.18 -0.08
N ALA A 240 7.01 7.90 -0.98
CA ALA A 240 7.65 8.94 -1.79
C ALA A 240 8.21 10.07 -0.91
N ALA A 241 7.49 10.49 0.14
CA ALA A 241 7.96 11.50 1.09
C ALA A 241 9.21 11.02 1.85
N VAL A 242 9.23 9.75 2.28
CA VAL A 242 10.37 9.15 2.97
C VAL A 242 11.59 9.04 2.06
N GLU A 243 11.42 8.57 0.84
CA GLU A 243 12.51 8.49 -0.15
C GLU A 243 13.10 9.88 -0.45
N ASN A 244 12.26 10.89 -0.59
CA ASN A 244 12.66 12.26 -0.86
C ASN A 244 13.38 12.91 0.33
N ALA A 245 13.00 12.59 1.56
CA ALA A 245 13.66 13.06 2.78
C ALA A 245 15.04 12.45 3.01
N LYS A 246 15.34 11.31 2.38
CA LYS A 246 16.64 10.61 2.40
C LYS A 246 17.17 10.32 3.82
N PRO A 247 16.40 9.68 4.71
CA PRO A 247 16.93 9.27 6.01
C PRO A 247 18.15 8.35 5.86
N PRO A 248 19.02 8.25 6.88
CA PRO A 248 20.18 7.35 6.84
C PRO A 248 19.83 5.90 6.54
N ILE A 249 18.70 5.44 7.09
CA ILE A 249 18.14 4.11 6.82
C ILE A 249 16.61 4.15 6.88
N VAL A 250 15.97 3.42 5.96
CA VAL A 250 14.54 3.16 5.94
C VAL A 250 14.31 1.72 5.53
N ILE A 251 13.41 1.05 6.22
CA ILE A 251 12.90 -0.27 5.83
C ILE A 251 11.45 -0.10 5.41
N THR A 252 11.10 -0.54 4.20
CA THR A 252 9.72 -0.57 3.72
C THR A 252 9.36 -1.98 3.27
N HIS A 253 8.04 -2.27 3.15
CA HIS A 253 7.62 -3.42 2.38
C HIS A 253 7.98 -3.21 0.90
N ALA A 254 8.24 -4.28 0.17
CA ALA A 254 8.32 -4.23 -1.28
C ALA A 254 6.92 -4.03 -1.88
N PRO A 255 6.78 -3.32 -3.02
CA PRO A 255 5.46 -3.13 -3.64
C PRO A 255 4.67 -4.42 -3.79
N GLY A 256 3.43 -4.43 -3.34
CA GLY A 256 2.54 -5.57 -3.38
C GLY A 256 2.78 -6.65 -2.31
N HIS A 257 3.84 -6.55 -1.53
CA HIS A 257 4.18 -7.51 -0.45
C HIS A 257 3.82 -6.91 0.91
N MET A 258 2.55 -6.98 1.26
CA MET A 258 1.99 -6.23 2.38
C MET A 258 2.06 -7.02 3.70
N PHE A 259 1.85 -6.30 4.82
CA PHE A 259 1.56 -6.93 6.11
C PHE A 259 0.08 -7.29 6.15
N ILE A 260 -0.23 -8.55 6.45
CA ILE A 260 -1.62 -9.02 6.56
C ILE A 260 -2.05 -8.88 8.02
N THR A 261 -3.08 -8.07 8.26
CA THR A 261 -3.60 -7.79 9.61
C THR A 261 -4.59 -8.86 10.08
N ASP A 262 -4.80 -8.93 11.39
CA ASP A 262 -5.89 -9.74 11.97
C ASP A 262 -7.26 -9.15 11.67
#